data_6df9dc7fa47a276abf51e9fb7d5b62a5
#
_entry.id   6df9dc7fa47a276abf51e9fb7d5b62a5
#
_cell.length_a   1.000
_cell.length_b   1.000
_cell.length_c   1.000
_cell.angle_alpha   90.00
_cell.angle_beta   90.00
_cell.angle_gamma   90.00
#
_symmetry.space_group_name_H-M   'P 1'
#
loop_
_entity.id
_entity.type
_entity.pdbx_description
1 polymer ?
#
loop_
_entity_poly.entity_id
_entity_poly.type
_entity_poly.pdbx_seq_one_letter_code
_entity_poly.pdbx_strand_id
1 'polypeptide(L)'
;YKFPVVRQAMKKYDDHQSSSYDVEHCGWSNLPEDDWIWHEDNAWGIGEFVWTGFDYLGEPTPYYTDWPSHSSLFGIIDLAGLPKDRYYLYRSHWNKDEETLHILPHWTWPGREGEVTPIFVYTNYPSAEVFINGKSQGKRTKDLTVTAENSADSASIADFKRQKRYRLMWMDTKYEPGTVKVVAYNDKGEAVAEKEIHTAGK
;
A
#
# COMPACT_ATOMS: atom_id res chain seq x y z
N TYR A 1 -10.75 -0.67 -12.88
CA TYR A 1 -10.06 -0.28 -11.65
C TYR A 1 -11.00 0.45 -10.71
N LYS A 2 -11.01 0.08 -9.45
CA LYS A 2 -11.76 0.76 -8.40
C LYS A 2 -10.85 1.70 -7.64
N PHE A 3 -11.41 2.82 -7.19
CA PHE A 3 -10.76 3.76 -6.32
C PHE A 3 -11.44 3.86 -4.94
N PRO A 4 -11.76 2.77 -4.26
CA PRO A 4 -12.05 2.94 -2.86
C PRO A 4 -10.70 3.06 -2.15
N VAL A 5 -10.29 4.26 -1.84
CA VAL A 5 -9.22 4.48 -0.87
C VAL A 5 -9.87 4.50 0.51
N VAL A 6 -10.63 3.48 0.76
CA VAL A 6 -11.33 3.28 2.03
C VAL A 6 -10.93 1.91 2.55
N ARG A 7 -10.43 1.87 3.77
CA ARG A 7 -10.19 0.62 4.46
C ARG A 7 -11.52 -0.11 4.63
N GLN A 8 -11.63 -1.26 4.02
CA GLN A 8 -12.84 -2.07 4.10
C GLN A 8 -12.54 -3.55 3.88
N ALA A 9 -13.47 -4.38 4.33
CA ALA A 9 -13.49 -5.77 3.90
C ALA A 9 -13.67 -5.83 2.37
N MET A 10 -12.91 -6.72 1.72
CA MET A 10 -12.96 -6.94 0.29
C MET A 10 -14.40 -7.19 -0.17
N LYS A 11 -14.81 -6.48 -1.18
CA LYS A 11 -16.14 -6.61 -1.80
C LYS A 11 -16.02 -7.25 -3.17
N LYS A 12 -17.07 -7.98 -3.53
CA LYS A 12 -17.29 -8.37 -4.91
C LYS A 12 -17.86 -7.17 -5.67
N TYR A 13 -17.22 -6.82 -6.77
CA TYR A 13 -17.69 -5.79 -7.69
C TYR A 13 -18.26 -6.45 -8.96
N ASP A 14 -19.36 -5.91 -9.50
CA ASP A 14 -20.06 -6.47 -10.68
C ASP A 14 -19.18 -6.49 -11.93
N ASP A 15 -18.21 -5.59 -12.01
CA ASP A 15 -17.25 -5.49 -13.11
C ASP A 15 -16.01 -6.36 -12.91
N HIS A 16 -15.99 -7.23 -11.91
CA HIS A 16 -14.87 -8.12 -11.56
C HIS A 16 -13.54 -7.39 -11.32
N GLN A 17 -13.59 -6.12 -10.92
CA GLN A 17 -12.43 -5.32 -10.57
C GLN A 17 -12.18 -5.35 -9.05
N SER A 18 -10.96 -5.07 -8.65
CA SER A 18 -10.57 -4.84 -7.27
C SER A 18 -9.95 -3.45 -7.11
N SER A 19 -9.74 -3.02 -5.86
CA SER A 19 -9.05 -1.76 -5.60
C SER A 19 -7.62 -1.79 -6.15
N SER A 20 -7.18 -0.66 -6.70
CA SER A 20 -5.77 -0.45 -7.08
C SER A 20 -4.88 -0.07 -5.88
N TYR A 21 -5.47 -0.01 -4.70
CA TYR A 21 -4.78 0.32 -3.45
C TYR A 21 -4.80 -0.88 -2.51
N ASP A 22 -3.70 -1.05 -1.80
CA ASP A 22 -3.50 -2.13 -0.83
C ASP A 22 -4.15 -1.78 0.53
N VAL A 23 -5.46 -1.56 0.54
CA VAL A 23 -6.24 -1.18 1.73
C VAL A 23 -7.53 -1.99 1.90
N GLU A 24 -7.75 -2.99 1.08
CA GLU A 24 -8.81 -3.97 1.26
C GLU A 24 -8.24 -5.25 1.89
N HIS A 25 -9.07 -5.93 2.66
CA HIS A 25 -8.73 -7.19 3.33
C HIS A 25 -9.96 -8.11 3.37
N CYS A 26 -9.76 -9.42 3.55
CA CYS A 26 -10.86 -10.33 3.80
C CYS A 26 -11.60 -9.97 5.10
N GLY A 27 -12.87 -10.33 5.21
CA GLY A 27 -13.67 -10.01 6.41
C GLY A 27 -13.14 -10.61 7.72
N TRP A 28 -12.28 -11.62 7.61
CA TRP A 28 -11.63 -12.32 8.72
C TRP A 28 -10.13 -12.03 8.84
N SER A 29 -9.63 -11.03 8.11
CA SER A 29 -8.22 -10.63 8.13
C SER A 29 -8.07 -9.14 8.42
N ASN A 30 -6.83 -8.71 8.57
CA ASN A 30 -6.45 -7.31 8.84
C ASN A 30 -5.51 -6.78 7.76
N LEU A 31 -5.27 -5.48 7.77
CA LEU A 31 -4.11 -4.90 7.12
C LEU A 31 -2.86 -5.19 7.97
N PRO A 32 -1.68 -5.37 7.37
CA PRO A 32 -0.46 -5.71 8.11
C PRO A 32 -0.16 -4.76 9.26
N GLU A 33 -0.37 -3.48 9.07
CA GLU A 33 -0.08 -2.46 10.09
C GLU A 33 -0.97 -2.56 11.33
N ASP A 34 -2.13 -3.20 11.20
CA ASP A 34 -3.01 -3.44 12.35
C ASP A 34 -2.42 -4.43 13.34
N ASP A 35 -1.67 -5.41 12.82
CA ASP A 35 -1.03 -6.43 13.63
C ASP A 35 0.35 -5.95 14.10
N TRP A 36 1.14 -5.34 13.20
CA TRP A 36 2.47 -4.83 13.53
C TRP A 36 2.47 -3.85 14.68
N ILE A 37 1.52 -2.91 14.71
CA ILE A 37 1.49 -1.88 15.75
C ILE A 37 1.27 -2.48 17.14
N TRP A 38 0.47 -3.56 17.25
CA TRP A 38 0.27 -4.27 18.50
C TRP A 38 1.50 -5.06 18.92
N HIS A 39 2.19 -5.71 17.98
CA HIS A 39 3.42 -6.45 18.28
C HIS A 39 4.56 -5.52 18.70
N GLU A 40 4.69 -4.38 18.04
CA GLU A 40 5.77 -3.42 18.33
C GLU A 40 5.55 -2.65 19.63
N ASP A 41 4.31 -2.33 19.95
CA ASP A 41 3.98 -1.55 21.14
C ASP A 41 3.83 -2.42 22.39
N ASN A 42 3.88 -3.74 22.27
CA ASN A 42 3.70 -4.67 23.39
C ASN A 42 4.87 -5.68 23.48
N ALA A 43 5.65 -5.59 24.54
CA ALA A 43 6.84 -6.41 24.75
C ALA A 43 6.55 -7.92 24.87
N TRP A 44 5.30 -8.32 25.09
CA TRP A 44 4.89 -9.73 25.13
C TRP A 44 4.60 -10.31 23.74
N GLY A 45 4.43 -9.45 22.75
CA GLY A 45 4.24 -9.87 21.35
C GLY A 45 5.57 -10.33 20.75
N ILE A 46 5.63 -11.55 20.25
CA ILE A 46 6.84 -12.12 19.63
C ILE A 46 6.79 -12.08 18.10
N GLY A 47 5.71 -11.57 17.52
CA GLY A 47 5.52 -11.47 16.07
C GLY A 47 4.43 -12.41 15.55
N GLU A 48 4.35 -12.51 14.22
CA GLU A 48 3.35 -13.29 13.50
C GLU A 48 3.93 -13.92 12.24
N PHE A 49 3.19 -14.85 11.69
CA PHE A 49 3.44 -15.41 10.36
C PHE A 49 2.39 -14.89 9.38
N VAL A 50 2.87 -14.44 8.23
CA VAL A 50 1.99 -13.96 7.15
C VAL A 50 1.33 -15.15 6.45
N TRP A 51 0.02 -15.14 6.33
CA TRP A 51 -0.69 -16.03 5.46
C TRP A 51 -1.14 -15.27 4.20
N THR A 52 -0.44 -15.41 3.05
CA THR A 52 0.67 -16.32 2.81
C THR A 52 1.72 -15.66 1.91
N GLY A 53 2.88 -16.29 1.76
CA GLY A 53 3.93 -15.81 0.87
C GLY A 53 3.52 -15.82 -0.59
N PHE A 54 2.85 -16.88 -1.06
CA PHE A 54 2.42 -17.06 -2.44
C PHE A 54 0.93 -17.35 -2.52
N ASP A 55 0.29 -16.91 -3.61
CA ASP A 55 -1.00 -17.45 -4.00
C ASP A 55 -0.85 -18.94 -4.31
N TYR A 56 -1.91 -19.71 -4.10
CA TYR A 56 -1.91 -21.15 -4.36
C TYR A 56 -3.21 -21.62 -5.00
N LEU A 57 -3.12 -22.66 -5.80
CA LEU A 57 -4.25 -23.26 -6.50
C LEU A 57 -5.14 -24.09 -5.53
N GLY A 58 -6.41 -24.25 -5.90
CA GLY A 58 -7.34 -25.12 -5.21
C GLY A 58 -8.14 -24.49 -4.08
N GLU A 59 -7.83 -23.26 -3.69
CA GLU A 59 -8.61 -22.51 -2.71
C GLU A 59 -8.97 -21.12 -3.25
N PRO A 60 -10.11 -20.99 -3.94
CA PRO A 60 -10.51 -19.72 -4.56
C PRO A 60 -11.11 -18.72 -3.57
N THR A 61 -10.74 -18.76 -2.31
CA THR A 61 -11.16 -17.82 -1.27
C THR A 61 -10.54 -16.43 -1.52
N PRO A 62 -11.28 -15.32 -1.42
CA PRO A 62 -12.66 -15.21 -0.90
C PRO A 62 -13.76 -15.33 -1.96
N TYR A 63 -13.44 -15.69 -3.19
CA TYR A 63 -14.39 -15.65 -4.31
C TYR A 63 -15.16 -16.96 -4.50
N TYR A 64 -14.70 -18.06 -3.92
CA TYR A 64 -15.34 -19.39 -3.91
C TYR A 64 -15.78 -19.87 -5.29
N THR A 65 -17.09 -19.79 -5.57
CA THR A 65 -17.70 -20.24 -6.83
C THR A 65 -17.71 -19.18 -7.93
N ASP A 66 -17.15 -18.02 -7.70
CA ASP A 66 -17.12 -16.96 -8.70
C ASP A 66 -16.13 -17.30 -9.81
N TRP A 67 -16.64 -17.46 -11.01
CA TRP A 67 -15.80 -17.70 -12.19
C TRP A 67 -15.06 -16.42 -12.60
N PRO A 68 -13.80 -16.47 -12.95
CA PRO A 68 -12.92 -17.63 -13.17
C PRO A 68 -11.95 -17.95 -12.00
N SER A 69 -12.38 -17.77 -10.77
CA SER A 69 -11.49 -17.89 -9.62
C SER A 69 -11.01 -19.33 -9.39
N HIS A 70 -9.71 -19.55 -9.45
CA HIS A 70 -9.08 -20.88 -9.29
C HIS A 70 -8.04 -20.94 -8.18
N SER A 71 -7.63 -19.79 -7.64
CA SER A 71 -6.57 -19.69 -6.64
C SER A 71 -6.98 -18.82 -5.48
N SER A 72 -6.26 -18.94 -4.37
CA SER A 72 -6.29 -17.93 -3.31
C SER A 72 -5.75 -16.59 -3.83
N LEU A 73 -6.08 -15.51 -3.13
CA LEU A 73 -5.53 -14.17 -3.36
C LEU A 73 -4.76 -13.66 -2.14
N PHE A 74 -4.44 -14.53 -1.20
CA PHE A 74 -3.81 -14.19 0.07
C PHE A 74 -2.31 -13.96 -0.04
N GLY A 75 -1.68 -14.49 -1.10
CA GLY A 75 -0.25 -14.35 -1.33
C GLY A 75 0.18 -12.89 -1.46
N ILE A 76 1.35 -12.57 -0.91
CA ILE A 76 2.03 -11.30 -1.21
C ILE A 76 2.77 -11.36 -2.56
N ILE A 77 2.93 -12.55 -3.10
CA ILE A 77 3.43 -12.86 -4.45
C ILE A 77 2.36 -13.68 -5.17
N ASP A 78 2.11 -13.39 -6.42
CA ASP A 78 1.09 -14.09 -7.20
C ASP A 78 1.55 -15.47 -7.70
N LEU A 79 0.66 -16.20 -8.40
CA LEU A 79 0.95 -17.54 -8.95
C LEU A 79 2.08 -17.55 -9.98
N ALA A 80 2.35 -16.44 -10.65
CA ALA A 80 3.42 -16.30 -11.63
C ALA A 80 4.76 -15.90 -10.98
N GLY A 81 4.80 -15.70 -9.67
CA GLY A 81 5.98 -15.24 -8.95
C GLY A 81 6.16 -13.72 -8.98
N LEU A 82 5.14 -12.96 -9.38
CA LEU A 82 5.21 -11.50 -9.42
C LEU A 82 4.82 -10.91 -8.05
N PRO A 83 5.68 -10.04 -7.48
CA PRO A 83 5.38 -9.37 -6.22
C PRO A 83 4.18 -8.43 -6.36
N LYS A 84 3.22 -8.53 -5.42
CA LYS A 84 2.12 -7.59 -5.29
C LYS A 84 2.57 -6.35 -4.50
N ASP A 85 1.77 -5.28 -4.47
CA ASP A 85 2.09 -4.06 -3.70
C ASP A 85 2.37 -4.38 -2.22
N ARG A 86 1.62 -5.30 -1.64
CA ARG A 86 1.79 -5.75 -0.25
C ARG A 86 3.16 -6.39 0.02
N TYR A 87 3.76 -7.06 -0.94
CA TYR A 87 5.13 -7.56 -0.82
C TYR A 87 6.11 -6.42 -0.51
N TYR A 88 5.98 -5.31 -1.23
CA TYR A 88 6.85 -4.15 -1.01
C TYR A 88 6.58 -3.45 0.31
N LEU A 89 5.34 -3.49 0.81
CA LEU A 89 5.02 -3.01 2.15
C LEU A 89 5.78 -3.82 3.21
N TYR A 90 5.67 -5.16 3.18
CA TYR A 90 6.44 -6.03 4.07
C TYR A 90 7.94 -5.83 3.93
N ARG A 91 8.45 -5.78 2.71
CA ARG A 91 9.87 -5.56 2.44
C ARG A 91 10.35 -4.22 3.03
N SER A 92 9.59 -3.16 2.86
CA SER A 92 9.94 -1.83 3.36
C SER A 92 10.01 -1.75 4.89
N HIS A 93 9.29 -2.64 5.57
CA HIS A 93 9.23 -2.68 7.03
C HIS A 93 10.21 -3.68 7.63
N TRP A 94 10.30 -4.87 7.07
CA TRP A 94 11.08 -5.96 7.64
C TRP A 94 12.52 -6.04 7.12
N ASN A 95 12.76 -5.76 5.85
CA ASN A 95 14.12 -5.78 5.29
C ASN A 95 14.80 -4.43 5.50
N LYS A 96 15.80 -4.41 6.41
CA LYS A 96 16.58 -3.20 6.70
C LYS A 96 17.89 -3.13 5.90
N ASP A 97 18.29 -4.22 5.27
CA ASP A 97 19.57 -4.35 4.57
C ASP A 97 19.50 -3.88 3.13
N GLU A 98 18.31 -3.92 2.53
CA GLU A 98 18.09 -3.52 1.15
C GLU A 98 17.12 -2.34 1.03
N GLU A 99 17.44 -1.45 0.10
CA GLU A 99 16.56 -0.33 -0.23
C GLU A 99 15.22 -0.81 -0.77
N THR A 100 14.16 -0.23 -0.26
CA THR A 100 12.82 -0.33 -0.82
C THR A 100 12.26 1.05 -1.10
N LEU A 101 11.87 1.29 -2.35
CA LEU A 101 11.12 2.47 -2.77
C LEU A 101 10.09 2.03 -3.81
N HIS A 102 8.85 1.86 -3.38
CA HIS A 102 7.74 1.38 -4.20
C HIS A 102 6.62 2.42 -4.26
N ILE A 103 6.12 2.64 -5.46
CA ILE A 103 5.07 3.63 -5.76
C ILE A 103 3.83 2.89 -6.21
N LEU A 104 2.68 3.19 -5.61
CA LEU A 104 1.37 2.74 -6.08
C LEU A 104 0.37 3.90 -6.08
N PRO A 105 -0.65 3.81 -6.94
CA PRO A 105 -0.89 2.81 -7.99
C PRO A 105 0.01 3.05 -9.21
N HIS A 106 -0.14 2.23 -10.26
CA HIS A 106 0.43 2.57 -11.56
C HIS A 106 -0.11 3.92 -12.05
N TRP A 107 0.58 4.57 -13.01
CA TRP A 107 0.20 5.93 -13.42
C TRP A 107 -0.34 5.99 -14.85
N THR A 108 -1.28 5.09 -15.18
CA THR A 108 -1.96 5.04 -16.48
C THR A 108 -3.46 4.95 -16.26
N TRP A 109 -4.13 6.10 -16.28
CA TRP A 109 -5.57 6.25 -15.98
C TRP A 109 -6.29 7.09 -17.02
N PRO A 110 -6.39 6.64 -18.28
CA PRO A 110 -7.02 7.43 -19.33
C PRO A 110 -8.48 7.74 -18.97
N GLY A 111 -8.86 9.01 -19.15
CA GLY A 111 -10.19 9.50 -18.84
C GLY A 111 -10.39 9.93 -17.37
N ARG A 112 -9.33 9.92 -16.57
CA ARG A 112 -9.38 10.39 -15.16
C ARG A 112 -8.57 11.67 -14.93
N GLU A 113 -8.22 12.38 -15.99
CA GLU A 113 -7.42 13.59 -15.91
C GLU A 113 -8.08 14.63 -14.97
N GLY A 114 -7.32 15.09 -13.99
CA GLY A 114 -7.78 16.04 -12.96
C GLY A 114 -8.57 15.42 -11.80
N GLU A 115 -8.91 14.13 -11.85
CA GLU A 115 -9.58 13.47 -10.75
C GLU A 115 -8.59 13.13 -9.62
N VAL A 116 -9.11 13.12 -8.39
CA VAL A 116 -8.29 12.72 -7.22
C VAL A 116 -7.85 11.26 -7.40
N THR A 117 -6.54 11.07 -7.37
CA THR A 117 -5.87 9.78 -7.51
C THR A 117 -4.75 9.74 -6.48
N PRO A 118 -5.02 9.23 -5.27
CA PRO A 118 -4.01 9.16 -4.21
C PRO A 118 -2.76 8.40 -4.64
N ILE A 119 -1.62 8.77 -4.04
CA ILE A 119 -0.34 8.08 -4.24
C ILE A 119 0.13 7.57 -2.88
N PHE A 120 0.47 6.28 -2.83
CA PHE A 120 1.12 5.67 -1.67
C PHE A 120 2.56 5.32 -2.02
N VAL A 121 3.44 5.45 -1.03
CA VAL A 121 4.84 5.08 -1.18
C VAL A 121 5.24 4.19 -0.02
N TYR A 122 5.80 3.02 -0.35
CA TYR A 122 6.39 2.09 0.60
C TYR A 122 7.91 2.19 0.54
N THR A 123 8.51 2.54 1.64
CA THR A 123 9.96 2.73 1.74
C THR A 123 10.44 2.44 3.15
N ASN A 124 11.67 1.96 3.29
CA ASN A 124 12.33 1.84 4.58
C ASN A 124 12.92 3.17 5.09
N TYR A 125 12.86 4.23 4.28
CA TYR A 125 13.25 5.58 4.72
C TYR A 125 12.14 6.30 5.48
N PRO A 126 12.48 7.27 6.36
CA PRO A 126 11.49 7.95 7.20
C PRO A 126 10.59 8.91 6.45
N SER A 127 11.04 9.45 5.33
CA SER A 127 10.26 10.45 4.57
C SER A 127 10.52 10.39 3.08
N ALA A 128 9.56 10.92 2.31
CA ALA A 128 9.71 11.09 0.87
C ALA A 128 8.91 12.30 0.37
N GLU A 129 9.22 12.73 -0.85
CA GLU A 129 8.50 13.75 -1.58
C GLU A 129 8.09 13.23 -2.94
N VAL A 130 6.84 13.50 -3.33
CA VAL A 130 6.27 13.11 -4.62
C VAL A 130 6.25 14.31 -5.55
N PHE A 131 6.60 14.07 -6.80
CA PHE A 131 6.50 15.04 -7.88
C PHE A 131 5.66 14.48 -9.01
N ILE A 132 4.67 15.22 -9.49
CA ILE A 132 3.90 14.92 -10.68
C ILE A 132 4.31 15.91 -11.76
N ASN A 133 4.84 15.41 -12.87
CA ASN A 133 5.37 16.24 -13.98
C ASN A 133 6.34 17.34 -13.49
N GLY A 134 7.19 16.99 -12.52
CA GLY A 134 8.17 17.92 -11.91
C GLY A 134 7.61 18.87 -10.83
N LYS A 135 6.29 18.87 -10.61
CA LYS A 135 5.66 19.70 -9.57
C LYS A 135 5.53 18.92 -8.26
N SER A 136 6.12 19.45 -7.19
CA SER A 136 6.05 18.86 -5.85
C SER A 136 4.60 18.77 -5.35
N GLN A 137 4.28 17.61 -4.76
CA GLN A 137 3.04 17.35 -4.02
C GLN A 137 3.28 17.44 -2.50
N GLY A 138 4.42 17.93 -2.11
CA GLY A 138 4.87 18.07 -0.73
C GLY A 138 5.55 16.81 -0.18
N LYS A 139 6.35 17.04 0.84
CA LYS A 139 7.05 15.99 1.58
C LYS A 139 6.12 15.38 2.64
N ARG A 140 6.21 14.07 2.82
CA ARG A 140 5.53 13.33 3.92
C ARG A 140 6.59 12.59 4.75
N THR A 141 6.30 12.45 6.04
CA THR A 141 7.14 11.73 7.00
C THR A 141 6.27 10.71 7.71
N LYS A 142 6.82 9.53 7.99
CA LYS A 142 6.14 8.51 8.80
C LYS A 142 5.85 9.05 10.20
N ASP A 143 4.65 8.80 10.69
CA ASP A 143 4.22 9.32 11.99
C ASP A 143 4.49 8.28 13.09
N LEU A 144 5.67 8.38 13.68
CA LEU A 144 6.09 7.49 14.77
C LEU A 144 5.41 7.77 16.12
N THR A 145 4.58 8.81 16.22
CA THR A 145 3.79 9.11 17.43
C THR A 145 2.51 8.28 17.52
N VAL A 146 2.14 7.63 16.41
CA VAL A 146 0.99 6.73 16.37
C VAL A 146 1.29 5.46 17.14
N THR A 147 0.40 5.09 18.06
CA THR A 147 0.47 3.87 18.87
C THR A 147 -0.77 3.01 18.67
N ALA A 148 -0.69 1.75 19.10
CA ALA A 148 -1.85 0.85 19.10
C ALA A 148 -3.04 1.47 19.84
N GLU A 149 -2.81 2.03 21.03
CA GLU A 149 -3.86 2.63 21.86
C GLU A 149 -4.47 3.88 21.23
N ASN A 150 -3.63 4.85 20.80
CA ASN A 150 -4.13 6.12 20.28
C ASN A 150 -4.75 6.02 18.87
N SER A 151 -4.72 4.84 18.27
CA SER A 151 -5.26 4.55 16.92
C SER A 151 -6.34 3.45 16.92
N ALA A 152 -6.87 3.08 18.09
CA ALA A 152 -7.81 1.96 18.21
C ALA A 152 -9.27 2.32 17.92
N ASP A 153 -9.64 3.60 17.94
CA ASP A 153 -11.00 4.05 17.71
C ASP A 153 -11.36 4.02 16.20
N SER A 154 -12.68 3.97 15.93
CA SER A 154 -13.18 3.84 14.55
C SER A 154 -12.82 5.00 13.63
N ALA A 155 -12.71 6.22 14.16
CA ALA A 155 -12.33 7.40 13.37
C ALA A 155 -10.84 7.29 12.95
N SER A 156 -9.97 6.91 13.89
CA SER A 156 -8.56 6.67 13.63
C SER A 156 -8.35 5.56 12.58
N ILE A 157 -9.16 4.51 12.64
CA ILE A 157 -9.14 3.42 11.66
C ILE A 157 -9.54 3.94 10.27
N ALA A 158 -10.62 4.71 10.18
CA ALA A 158 -11.10 5.27 8.92
C ALA A 158 -10.11 6.27 8.30
N ASP A 159 -9.38 7.01 9.12
CA ASP A 159 -8.38 8.00 8.70
C ASP A 159 -7.00 7.41 8.38
N PHE A 160 -6.87 6.11 8.33
CA PHE A 160 -5.59 5.42 8.10
C PHE A 160 -4.49 5.83 9.09
N LYS A 161 -4.84 6.10 10.35
CA LYS A 161 -3.89 6.59 11.35
C LYS A 161 -2.74 5.61 11.57
N ARG A 162 -3.03 4.30 11.69
CA ARG A 162 -2.00 3.25 11.83
C ARG A 162 -1.08 3.19 10.62
N GLN A 163 -1.66 3.30 9.42
CA GLN A 163 -0.92 3.23 8.17
C GLN A 163 0.10 4.36 8.05
N LYS A 164 -0.15 5.53 8.61
CA LYS A 164 0.79 6.68 8.63
C LYS A 164 2.10 6.40 9.36
N ARG A 165 2.13 5.42 10.27
CA ARG A 165 3.37 4.96 10.94
C ARG A 165 4.29 4.17 9.99
N TYR A 166 3.72 3.50 8.98
CA TYR A 166 4.42 2.52 8.15
C TYR A 166 4.57 2.91 6.69
N ARG A 167 3.61 3.64 6.15
CA ARG A 167 3.59 4.08 4.75
C ARG A 167 3.39 5.59 4.61
N LEU A 168 3.79 6.13 3.47
CA LEU A 168 3.60 7.53 3.13
C LEU A 168 2.44 7.66 2.15
N MET A 169 1.53 8.61 2.40
CA MET A 169 0.28 8.73 1.64
C MET A 169 0.00 10.17 1.25
N TRP A 170 -0.26 10.40 -0.03
CA TRP A 170 -0.76 11.66 -0.61
C TRP A 170 -2.19 11.40 -1.08
N MET A 171 -3.17 11.83 -0.30
CA MET A 171 -4.59 11.46 -0.49
C MET A 171 -5.32 12.40 -1.46
N ASP A 172 -4.76 13.54 -1.79
CA ASP A 172 -5.37 14.64 -2.53
C ASP A 172 -4.70 14.93 -3.89
N THR A 173 -3.73 14.10 -4.28
CA THR A 173 -3.09 14.21 -5.60
C THR A 173 -4.09 14.01 -6.72
N LYS A 174 -3.91 14.72 -7.83
CA LYS A 174 -4.74 14.60 -9.02
C LYS A 174 -3.98 13.92 -10.13
N TYR A 175 -4.69 13.07 -10.88
CA TYR A 175 -4.09 12.43 -12.04
C TYR A 175 -3.82 13.44 -13.16
N GLU A 176 -2.57 13.49 -13.58
CA GLU A 176 -2.10 14.14 -14.80
C GLU A 176 -1.21 13.14 -15.55
N PRO A 177 -1.48 12.84 -16.83
CA PRO A 177 -0.60 11.97 -17.62
C PRO A 177 0.84 12.48 -17.61
N GLY A 178 1.80 11.58 -17.53
CA GLY A 178 3.22 11.92 -17.51
C GLY A 178 4.00 11.12 -16.47
N THR A 179 4.79 11.80 -15.68
CA THR A 179 5.74 11.20 -14.75
C THR A 179 5.35 11.41 -13.30
N VAL A 180 5.37 10.36 -12.50
CA VAL A 180 5.43 10.44 -11.04
C VAL A 180 6.84 10.07 -10.60
N LYS A 181 7.52 11.01 -9.97
CA LYS A 181 8.82 10.82 -9.35
C LYS A 181 8.69 10.88 -7.83
N VAL A 182 9.36 9.98 -7.15
CA VAL A 182 9.50 9.99 -5.70
C VAL A 182 10.97 10.11 -5.33
N VAL A 183 11.26 11.00 -4.39
CA VAL A 183 12.58 11.14 -3.78
C VAL A 183 12.46 10.80 -2.30
N ALA A 184 13.21 9.82 -1.82
CA ALA A 184 13.25 9.43 -0.43
C ALA A 184 14.41 10.12 0.30
N TYR A 185 14.21 10.38 1.59
CA TYR A 185 15.16 11.09 2.44
C TYR A 185 15.47 10.31 3.71
N ASN A 186 16.73 10.35 4.13
CA ASN A 186 17.16 9.78 5.41
C ASN A 186 16.80 10.70 6.60
N ASP A 187 17.19 10.27 7.81
CA ASP A 187 16.95 11.03 9.06
C ASP A 187 17.64 12.39 9.12
N LYS A 188 18.67 12.60 8.29
CA LYS A 188 19.35 13.89 8.16
C LYS A 188 18.67 14.82 7.14
N GLY A 189 17.66 14.33 6.42
CA GLY A 189 16.99 15.08 5.37
C GLY A 189 17.73 15.08 4.03
N GLU A 190 18.74 14.23 3.88
CA GLU A 190 19.49 14.06 2.63
C GLU A 190 18.71 13.13 1.69
N ALA A 191 18.66 13.48 0.40
CA ALA A 191 18.07 12.62 -0.63
C ALA A 191 18.97 11.37 -0.82
N VAL A 192 18.39 10.19 -0.70
CA VAL A 192 19.15 8.93 -0.69
C VAL A 192 18.67 7.94 -1.75
N ALA A 193 17.44 8.09 -2.23
CA ALA A 193 16.88 7.22 -3.27
C ALA A 193 15.87 7.98 -4.12
N GLU A 194 15.73 7.57 -5.37
CA GLU A 194 14.67 8.08 -6.24
C GLU A 194 14.10 6.98 -7.14
N LYS A 195 12.84 7.12 -7.49
CA LYS A 195 12.13 6.23 -8.42
C LYS A 195 11.12 7.02 -9.24
N GLU A 196 10.99 6.63 -10.49
CA GLU A 196 9.99 7.18 -11.40
C GLU A 196 9.10 6.08 -11.97
N ILE A 197 7.82 6.42 -12.17
CA ILE A 197 6.87 5.66 -12.98
C ILE A 197 6.24 6.61 -13.99
N HIS A 198 5.78 6.06 -15.12
CA HIS A 198 5.27 6.86 -16.23
C HIS A 198 3.91 6.38 -16.68
N THR A 199 3.09 7.30 -17.19
CA THR A 199 1.93 6.93 -17.98
C THR A 199 2.39 6.16 -19.21
N ALA A 200 1.79 4.99 -19.46
CA ALA A 200 2.08 4.21 -20.65
C ALA A 200 1.80 5.03 -21.91
N GLY A 201 2.73 5.00 -22.86
CA GLY A 201 2.52 5.56 -24.18
C GLY A 201 1.47 4.81 -25.00
N LYS A 202 0.95 5.45 -26.05
CA LYS A 202 0.10 4.79 -27.06
C LYS A 202 0.94 3.93 -27.99
#